data_bb81352b9480881f31891d6752c08855
#
_entry.id   bb81352b9480881f31891d6752c08855
#
_cell.length_a   1.000
_cell.length_b   1.000
_cell.length_c   1.000
_cell.angle_alpha   90.00
_cell.angle_beta   90.00
_cell.angle_gamma   90.00
#
_symmetry.space_group_name_H-M   'P 1'
#
loop_
_entity.id
_entity.type
_entity.pdbx_description
1 polymer ?
#
loop_
_entity_poly.entity_id
_entity_poly.type
_entity_poly.pdbx_seq_one_letter_code
_entity_poly.pdbx_strand_id
1 'polypeptide(L)'
;MKRMVFSFSFLLFVSGINAQITLEECQRKTQENYPLVHQYGLVEKTKEYNLENAAKGYLPQFALSAKASYQSEVTEIPVKLPGVDLKGLPKDQYQVMLELQQKIWDGGGIRTQKKQTTAEAEIEKEKLNVDMYALNSRVNDLYFGILLLDEQLKQNALLQDELERNYRQITAYVENGIANQADLDAVKVEQLNTKQKRVELV
;
A
#
# COMPACT_ATOMS: atom_id res chain seq x y z
N MET A 1 -7.04 -21.00 72.37
CA MET A 1 -6.94 -21.20 70.91
C MET A 1 -6.92 -19.82 70.25
N LYS A 2 -5.73 -19.32 69.94
CA LYS A 2 -5.54 -17.99 69.32
C LYS A 2 -5.51 -18.18 67.76
N ARG A 3 -6.49 -17.62 67.07
CA ARG A 3 -6.52 -17.57 65.60
C ARG A 3 -5.61 -16.42 65.15
N MET A 4 -4.45 -16.76 64.60
CA MET A 4 -3.59 -15.84 63.84
C MET A 4 -4.21 -15.59 62.48
N VAL A 5 -4.66 -14.35 62.22
CA VAL A 5 -5.07 -13.89 60.93
C VAL A 5 -3.83 -13.32 60.25
N PHE A 6 -3.30 -14.02 59.23
CA PHE A 6 -2.18 -13.58 58.40
C PHE A 6 -2.76 -12.67 57.31
N SER A 7 -2.67 -11.37 57.50
CA SER A 7 -3.02 -10.37 56.48
C SER A 7 -1.90 -10.29 55.46
N PHE A 8 -2.08 -10.91 54.30
CA PHE A 8 -1.18 -10.85 53.18
C PHE A 8 -1.48 -9.54 52.38
N SER A 9 -0.75 -8.45 52.71
CA SER A 9 -0.82 -7.21 51.99
C SER A 9 -0.11 -7.37 50.66
N PHE A 10 -0.88 -7.59 49.57
CA PHE A 10 -0.40 -7.64 48.20
C PHE A 10 -0.16 -6.21 47.71
N LEU A 11 1.09 -5.75 47.83
CA LEU A 11 1.56 -4.47 47.31
C LEU A 11 1.59 -4.56 45.78
N LEU A 12 0.54 -4.05 45.12
CA LEU A 12 0.52 -3.82 43.68
C LEU A 12 1.53 -2.73 43.35
N PHE A 13 2.72 -3.14 42.95
CA PHE A 13 3.69 -2.28 42.27
C PHE A 13 3.12 -1.98 40.85
N VAL A 14 2.37 -0.88 40.76
CA VAL A 14 2.06 -0.28 39.45
C VAL A 14 3.34 0.44 39.01
N SER A 15 4.27 -0.32 38.41
CA SER A 15 5.34 0.26 37.61
C SER A 15 4.65 0.91 36.41
N GLY A 16 4.63 2.26 36.40
CA GLY A 16 4.25 3.03 35.21
C GLY A 16 5.18 2.65 34.05
N ILE A 17 4.74 1.72 33.25
CA ILE A 17 5.41 1.38 32.00
C ILE A 17 5.19 2.56 31.08
N ASN A 18 6.14 3.49 31.04
CA ASN A 18 6.29 4.39 29.91
C ASN A 18 6.62 3.50 28.73
N ALA A 19 5.59 3.03 28.05
CA ALA A 19 5.73 2.25 26.82
C ALA A 19 6.21 3.20 25.71
N GLN A 20 7.52 3.45 25.68
CA GLN A 20 8.14 4.02 24.49
C GLN A 20 7.93 3.01 23.37
N ILE A 21 7.22 3.42 22.34
CA ILE A 21 7.03 2.60 21.14
C ILE A 21 8.42 2.30 20.58
N THR A 22 8.76 1.01 20.42
CA THR A 22 10.03 0.61 19.83
C THR A 22 9.99 0.69 18.31
N LEU A 23 11.16 0.77 17.68
CA LEU A 23 11.27 0.75 16.22
C LEU A 23 10.64 -0.50 15.64
N GLU A 24 10.89 -1.67 16.24
CA GLU A 24 10.35 -2.96 15.81
C GLU A 24 8.82 -2.97 15.88
N GLU A 25 8.25 -2.36 16.91
CA GLU A 25 6.80 -2.25 17.04
C GLU A 25 6.20 -1.33 15.99
N CYS A 26 6.88 -0.21 15.67
CA CYS A 26 6.46 0.69 14.58
C CYS A 26 6.50 -0.04 13.22
N GLN A 27 7.56 -0.77 12.93
CA GLN A 27 7.70 -1.55 11.70
C GLN A 27 6.62 -2.63 11.62
N ARG A 28 6.41 -3.40 12.68
CA ARG A 28 5.39 -4.46 12.74
C ARG A 28 3.99 -3.90 12.53
N LYS A 29 3.60 -2.86 13.26
CA LYS A 29 2.28 -2.22 13.11
C LYS A 29 2.08 -1.64 11.71
N THR A 30 3.13 -1.09 11.11
CA THR A 30 3.08 -0.58 9.74
C THR A 30 2.89 -1.73 8.75
N GLN A 31 3.63 -2.81 8.88
CA GLN A 31 3.48 -3.99 8.01
C GLN A 31 2.10 -4.63 8.13
N GLU A 32 1.50 -4.67 9.33
CA GLU A 32 0.17 -5.25 9.56
C GLU A 32 -0.97 -4.40 9.01
N ASN A 33 -0.84 -3.08 9.02
CA ASN A 33 -1.93 -2.14 8.72
C ASN A 33 -1.76 -1.39 7.40
N TYR A 34 -0.63 -1.53 6.71
CA TYR A 34 -0.40 -0.83 5.47
C TYR A 34 -1.26 -1.39 4.33
N PRO A 35 -1.90 -0.55 3.51
CA PRO A 35 -2.84 -1.01 2.48
C PRO A 35 -2.25 -2.02 1.48
N LEU A 36 -0.95 -1.99 1.22
CA LEU A 36 -0.27 -2.97 0.35
C LEU A 36 -0.40 -4.41 0.83
N VAL A 37 -0.58 -4.65 2.14
CA VAL A 37 -0.76 -6.01 2.68
C VAL A 37 -1.97 -6.70 2.06
N HIS A 38 -3.04 -5.96 1.78
CA HIS A 38 -4.23 -6.52 1.12
C HIS A 38 -3.96 -6.96 -0.33
N GLN A 39 -2.93 -6.41 -0.98
CA GLN A 39 -2.59 -6.77 -2.36
C GLN A 39 -2.07 -8.20 -2.49
N TYR A 40 -1.41 -8.75 -1.46
CA TYR A 40 -1.00 -10.16 -1.47
C TYR A 40 -2.19 -11.11 -1.70
N GLY A 41 -3.29 -10.86 -1.01
CA GLY A 41 -4.51 -11.64 -1.19
C GLY A 41 -5.15 -11.45 -2.57
N LEU A 42 -5.05 -10.26 -3.15
CA LEU A 42 -5.57 -9.97 -4.50
C LEU A 42 -4.72 -10.65 -5.57
N VAL A 43 -3.40 -10.62 -5.46
CA VAL A 43 -2.48 -11.30 -6.38
C VAL A 43 -2.76 -12.80 -6.39
N GLU A 44 -2.94 -13.42 -5.20
CA GLU A 44 -3.23 -14.85 -5.10
C GLU A 44 -4.58 -15.21 -5.74
N LYS A 45 -5.63 -14.43 -5.49
CA LYS A 45 -6.94 -14.62 -6.14
C LYS A 45 -6.88 -14.43 -7.65
N THR A 46 -6.14 -13.43 -8.11
CA THR A 46 -5.96 -13.18 -9.55
C THR A 46 -5.25 -14.37 -10.22
N LYS A 47 -4.22 -14.91 -9.57
CA LYS A 47 -3.55 -16.13 -10.02
C LYS A 47 -4.53 -17.29 -10.12
N GLU A 48 -5.32 -17.55 -9.09
CA GLU A 48 -6.30 -18.63 -9.05
C GLU A 48 -7.31 -18.51 -10.21
N TYR A 49 -7.93 -17.34 -10.38
CA TYR A 49 -8.88 -17.11 -11.47
C TYR A 49 -8.24 -17.25 -12.87
N ASN A 50 -7.01 -16.80 -13.05
CA ASN A 50 -6.31 -16.93 -14.31
C ASN A 50 -5.95 -18.40 -14.63
N LEU A 51 -5.57 -19.18 -13.60
CA LEU A 51 -5.33 -20.62 -13.74
C LEU A 51 -6.61 -21.39 -14.08
N GLU A 52 -7.73 -21.03 -13.44
CA GLU A 52 -9.04 -21.61 -13.78
C GLU A 52 -9.48 -21.25 -15.19
N ASN A 53 -9.33 -19.98 -15.60
CA ASN A 53 -9.67 -19.53 -16.94
C ASN A 53 -8.81 -20.24 -18.01
N ALA A 54 -7.51 -20.40 -17.76
CA ALA A 54 -6.64 -21.17 -18.64
C ALA A 54 -7.11 -22.63 -18.76
N ALA A 55 -7.57 -23.24 -17.64
CA ALA A 55 -8.12 -24.61 -17.66
C ALA A 55 -9.37 -24.72 -18.52
N LYS A 56 -10.24 -23.69 -18.56
CA LYS A 56 -11.45 -23.66 -19.38
C LYS A 56 -11.17 -23.72 -20.89
N GLY A 57 -9.94 -23.47 -21.32
CA GLY A 57 -9.54 -23.63 -22.72
C GLY A 57 -9.68 -25.05 -23.28
N TYR A 58 -9.84 -26.08 -22.43
CA TYR A 58 -10.16 -27.45 -22.85
C TYR A 58 -11.67 -27.73 -22.89
N LEU A 59 -12.52 -26.81 -22.41
CA LEU A 59 -13.97 -26.99 -22.46
C LEU A 59 -14.49 -26.71 -23.87
N PRO A 60 -15.59 -27.39 -24.28
CA PRO A 60 -16.29 -27.09 -25.53
C PRO A 60 -16.73 -25.62 -25.56
N GLN A 61 -16.43 -24.93 -26.64
CA GLN A 61 -16.86 -23.58 -26.92
C GLN A 61 -18.04 -23.61 -27.90
N PHE A 62 -19.12 -22.97 -27.55
CA PHE A 62 -20.32 -22.85 -28.42
C PHE A 62 -20.38 -21.43 -28.96
N ALA A 63 -20.49 -21.29 -30.27
CA ALA A 63 -20.73 -20.03 -30.94
C ALA A 63 -22.01 -20.12 -31.77
N LEU A 64 -22.94 -19.19 -31.55
CA LEU A 64 -24.13 -19.00 -32.35
C LEU A 64 -23.94 -17.76 -33.21
N SER A 65 -23.94 -17.92 -34.51
CA SER A 65 -23.88 -16.83 -35.48
C SER A 65 -25.12 -16.80 -36.33
N ALA A 66 -25.61 -15.60 -36.65
CA ALA A 66 -26.70 -15.38 -37.55
C ALA A 66 -26.27 -14.33 -38.60
N LYS A 67 -26.52 -14.62 -39.85
CA LYS A 67 -26.25 -13.72 -40.97
C LYS A 67 -27.50 -13.54 -41.78
N ALA A 68 -27.86 -12.31 -42.07
CA ALA A 68 -28.92 -11.93 -43.01
C ALA A 68 -28.23 -11.12 -44.15
N SER A 69 -28.49 -11.44 -45.37
CA SER A 69 -28.00 -10.69 -46.52
C SER A 69 -29.15 -10.46 -47.52
N TYR A 70 -29.18 -9.27 -48.07
CA TYR A 70 -30.06 -8.88 -49.15
C TYR A 70 -29.20 -8.50 -50.36
N GLN A 71 -29.50 -9.12 -51.53
CA GLN A 71 -28.84 -8.80 -52.78
C GLN A 71 -29.83 -8.11 -53.71
N SER A 72 -29.47 -6.96 -54.26
CA SER A 72 -30.30 -6.23 -55.21
C SER A 72 -30.43 -7.00 -56.55
N GLU A 73 -29.38 -7.71 -56.93
CA GLU A 73 -29.33 -8.57 -58.09
C GLU A 73 -28.81 -9.96 -57.69
N VAL A 74 -29.41 -11.00 -58.24
CA VAL A 74 -28.98 -12.40 -58.06
C VAL A 74 -28.32 -12.89 -59.31
N THR A 75 -27.29 -13.73 -59.18
CA THR A 75 -26.65 -14.39 -60.32
C THR A 75 -27.65 -15.40 -60.93
N GLU A 76 -28.15 -15.09 -62.11
CA GLU A 76 -28.90 -16.05 -62.91
C GLU A 76 -27.92 -16.94 -63.70
N ILE A 77 -28.12 -18.22 -63.65
CA ILE A 77 -27.37 -19.16 -64.46
C ILE A 77 -27.97 -19.22 -65.85
N PRO A 78 -27.33 -18.68 -66.87
CA PRO A 78 -27.93 -18.58 -68.24
C PRO A 78 -27.92 -19.90 -68.99
N VAL A 79 -28.09 -21.04 -68.34
CA VAL A 79 -28.09 -22.37 -68.95
C VAL A 79 -29.51 -22.96 -68.80
N LYS A 80 -30.25 -23.07 -69.92
CA LYS A 80 -31.50 -23.77 -69.94
C LYS A 80 -31.24 -25.24 -70.30
N LEU A 81 -31.32 -26.10 -69.30
CA LEU A 81 -31.26 -27.54 -69.48
C LEU A 81 -32.71 -28.05 -69.75
N PRO A 82 -32.93 -28.88 -70.79
CA PRO A 82 -34.26 -29.45 -71.09
C PRO A 82 -34.70 -30.31 -69.88
N GLY A 83 -35.82 -29.94 -69.27
CA GLY A 83 -36.40 -30.69 -68.14
C GLY A 83 -35.95 -30.31 -66.75
N VAL A 84 -35.10 -29.28 -66.60
CA VAL A 84 -34.65 -28.75 -65.22
C VAL A 84 -34.97 -27.26 -65.16
N ASP A 85 -35.89 -26.90 -64.25
CA ASP A 85 -36.16 -25.50 -63.91
C ASP A 85 -35.20 -25.01 -62.85
N LEU A 86 -34.14 -24.32 -63.29
CA LEU A 86 -33.18 -23.72 -62.40
C LEU A 86 -33.69 -22.37 -61.87
N LYS A 87 -34.40 -22.39 -60.73
CA LYS A 87 -34.80 -21.18 -60.07
C LYS A 87 -33.56 -20.43 -59.55
N GLY A 88 -33.48 -19.13 -59.86
CA GLY A 88 -32.43 -18.27 -59.32
C GLY A 88 -32.46 -18.25 -57.77
N LEU A 89 -31.31 -17.95 -57.18
CA LEU A 89 -31.18 -17.80 -55.75
C LEU A 89 -32.16 -16.68 -55.24
N PRO A 90 -32.81 -16.84 -54.09
CA PRO A 90 -33.61 -15.77 -53.51
C PRO A 90 -32.76 -14.55 -53.17
N LYS A 91 -33.32 -13.33 -53.28
CA LYS A 91 -32.62 -12.08 -52.98
C LYS A 91 -32.28 -11.96 -51.50
N ASP A 92 -33.12 -12.50 -50.65
CA ASP A 92 -32.93 -12.54 -49.20
C ASP A 92 -32.40 -13.91 -48.80
N GLN A 93 -31.27 -13.88 -48.08
CA GLN A 93 -30.67 -15.09 -47.57
C GLN A 93 -30.45 -14.94 -46.07
N TYR A 94 -30.90 -15.93 -45.33
CA TYR A 94 -30.76 -16.04 -43.89
C TYR A 94 -29.98 -17.32 -43.59
N GLN A 95 -28.97 -17.15 -42.71
CA GLN A 95 -28.15 -18.26 -42.25
C GLN A 95 -28.05 -18.18 -40.74
N VAL A 96 -28.36 -19.28 -40.08
CA VAL A 96 -28.08 -19.47 -38.66
C VAL A 96 -27.13 -20.64 -38.52
N MET A 97 -26.03 -20.43 -37.81
CA MET A 97 -25.00 -21.46 -37.64
C MET A 97 -24.70 -21.60 -36.14
N LEU A 98 -24.77 -22.82 -35.65
CA LEU A 98 -24.31 -23.20 -34.33
C LEU A 98 -22.99 -23.97 -34.53
N GLU A 99 -21.92 -23.41 -33.98
CA GLU A 99 -20.59 -24.02 -34.05
C GLU A 99 -20.20 -24.54 -32.68
N LEU A 100 -19.66 -25.74 -32.61
CA LEU A 100 -19.06 -26.34 -31.44
C LEU A 100 -17.58 -26.56 -31.77
N GLN A 101 -16.72 -25.89 -30.97
CA GLN A 101 -15.29 -26.05 -31.07
C GLN A 101 -14.73 -26.59 -29.77
N GLN A 102 -14.00 -27.69 -29.82
CA GLN A 102 -13.33 -28.24 -28.64
C GLN A 102 -11.88 -28.55 -28.96
N LYS A 103 -11.01 -28.07 -28.11
CA LYS A 103 -9.58 -28.34 -28.19
C LYS A 103 -9.28 -29.67 -27.49
N ILE A 104 -8.93 -30.69 -28.26
CA ILE A 104 -8.62 -32.04 -27.75
C ILE A 104 -7.15 -32.11 -27.37
N TRP A 105 -6.27 -31.45 -28.11
CA TRP A 105 -4.84 -31.40 -27.87
C TRP A 105 -4.27 -30.07 -28.36
N ASP A 106 -3.44 -29.44 -27.54
CA ASP A 106 -2.90 -28.09 -27.79
C ASP A 106 -1.35 -28.04 -27.79
N GLY A 107 -0.69 -29.21 -27.82
CA GLY A 107 0.77 -29.27 -27.73
C GLY A 107 1.35 -28.83 -26.41
N GLY A 108 0.53 -28.71 -25.36
CA GLY A 108 0.93 -28.24 -24.02
C GLY A 108 0.82 -26.73 -23.82
N GLY A 109 0.17 -26.01 -24.73
CA GLY A 109 -0.03 -24.56 -24.67
C GLY A 109 -0.68 -24.12 -23.36
N ILE A 110 -1.83 -24.72 -22.98
CA ILE A 110 -2.53 -24.43 -21.72
C ILE A 110 -1.66 -24.74 -20.49
N ARG A 111 -0.90 -25.83 -20.54
CA ARG A 111 0.03 -26.18 -19.46
C ARG A 111 1.12 -25.12 -19.29
N THR A 112 1.67 -24.65 -20.38
CA THR A 112 2.70 -23.59 -20.39
C THR A 112 2.13 -22.28 -19.93
N GLN A 113 0.94 -21.91 -20.39
CA GLN A 113 0.23 -20.72 -19.95
C GLN A 113 -0.01 -20.72 -18.42
N LYS A 114 -0.44 -21.86 -17.84
CA LYS A 114 -0.58 -21.99 -16.39
C LYS A 114 0.73 -21.77 -15.63
N LYS A 115 1.84 -22.33 -16.14
CA LYS A 115 3.17 -22.10 -15.53
C LYS A 115 3.58 -20.64 -15.63
N GLN A 116 3.33 -19.99 -16.75
CA GLN A 116 3.59 -18.56 -16.93
C GLN A 116 2.78 -17.73 -15.94
N THR A 117 1.47 -17.95 -15.83
CA THR A 117 0.60 -17.27 -14.87
C THR A 117 1.09 -17.43 -13.44
N THR A 118 1.57 -18.63 -13.07
CA THR A 118 2.14 -18.85 -11.72
C THR A 118 3.40 -18.03 -11.52
N ALA A 119 4.33 -18.04 -12.49
CA ALA A 119 5.57 -17.27 -12.40
C ALA A 119 5.33 -15.75 -12.36
N GLU A 120 4.37 -15.26 -13.16
CA GLU A 120 3.96 -13.85 -13.15
C GLU A 120 3.42 -13.42 -11.76
N ALA A 121 2.59 -14.26 -11.15
CA ALA A 121 2.07 -13.99 -9.79
C ALA A 121 3.18 -14.01 -8.74
N GLU A 122 4.19 -14.88 -8.87
CA GLU A 122 5.37 -14.89 -7.99
C GLU A 122 6.19 -13.62 -8.14
N ILE A 123 6.43 -13.16 -9.38
CA ILE A 123 7.12 -11.90 -9.65
C ILE A 123 6.37 -10.72 -9.00
N GLU A 124 5.05 -10.68 -9.12
CA GLU A 124 4.23 -9.62 -8.56
C GLU A 124 4.26 -9.63 -7.02
N LYS A 125 4.25 -10.83 -6.42
CA LYS A 125 4.42 -11.01 -4.98
C LYS A 125 5.80 -10.53 -4.50
N GLU A 126 6.87 -10.85 -5.23
CA GLU A 126 8.22 -10.39 -4.87
C GLU A 126 8.39 -8.87 -5.04
N LYS A 127 7.72 -8.24 -6.00
CA LYS A 127 7.66 -6.77 -6.08
C LYS A 127 7.01 -6.16 -4.84
N LEU A 128 5.90 -6.75 -4.36
CA LEU A 128 5.27 -6.31 -3.11
C LEU A 128 6.22 -6.46 -1.92
N ASN A 129 7.02 -7.53 -1.86
CA ASN A 129 8.03 -7.71 -0.82
C ASN A 129 9.09 -6.60 -0.85
N VAL A 130 9.53 -6.18 -2.04
CA VAL A 130 10.47 -5.05 -2.21
C VAL A 130 9.84 -3.74 -1.73
N ASP A 131 8.58 -3.48 -2.11
CA ASP A 131 7.86 -2.27 -1.69
C ASP A 131 7.66 -2.24 -0.17
N MET A 132 7.37 -3.38 0.46
CA MET A 132 7.27 -3.51 1.92
C MET A 132 8.61 -3.29 2.61
N TYR A 133 9.72 -3.71 1.99
CA TYR A 133 11.04 -3.42 2.51
C TYR A 133 11.38 -1.92 2.45
N ALA A 134 11.06 -1.25 1.35
CA ALA A 134 11.20 0.20 1.23
C ALA A 134 10.37 0.98 2.27
N LEU A 135 9.21 0.44 2.65
CA LEU A 135 8.39 0.98 3.72
C LEU A 135 9.10 0.96 5.08
N ASN A 136 9.86 -0.10 5.39
CA ASN A 136 10.66 -0.17 6.62
C ASN A 136 11.69 0.96 6.69
N SER A 137 12.37 1.28 5.58
CA SER A 137 13.29 2.43 5.54
C SER A 137 12.57 3.74 5.89
N ARG A 138 11.40 3.97 5.33
CA ARG A 138 10.61 5.17 5.63
C ARG A 138 10.17 5.24 7.10
N VAL A 139 9.81 4.10 7.70
CA VAL A 139 9.48 4.03 9.14
C VAL A 139 10.70 4.37 9.99
N ASN A 140 11.89 3.85 9.61
CA ASN A 140 13.14 4.16 10.31
C ASN A 140 13.45 5.66 10.27
N ASP A 141 13.36 6.28 9.09
CA ASP A 141 13.64 7.71 8.93
C ASP A 141 12.70 8.57 9.79
N LEU A 142 11.41 8.23 9.82
CA LEU A 142 10.43 8.92 10.66
C LEU A 142 10.68 8.69 12.15
N TYR A 143 10.97 7.47 12.56
CA TYR A 143 11.22 7.12 13.96
C TYR A 143 12.46 7.84 14.50
N PHE A 144 13.58 7.78 13.80
CA PHE A 144 14.81 8.48 14.19
C PHE A 144 14.67 9.99 14.05
N GLY A 145 13.91 10.50 13.09
CA GLY A 145 13.57 11.90 12.96
C GLY A 145 12.83 12.43 14.20
N ILE A 146 11.84 11.69 14.69
CA ILE A 146 11.09 12.04 15.91
C ILE A 146 12.00 12.02 17.13
N LEU A 147 12.85 10.99 17.28
CA LEU A 147 13.81 10.92 18.39
C LEU A 147 14.80 12.11 18.37
N LEU A 148 15.28 12.48 17.19
CA LEU A 148 16.17 13.62 17.02
C LEU A 148 15.48 14.92 17.45
N LEU A 149 14.24 15.13 17.03
CA LEU A 149 13.45 16.30 17.42
C LEU A 149 13.20 16.34 18.93
N ASP A 150 12.90 15.20 19.56
CA ASP A 150 12.70 15.10 21.00
C ASP A 150 13.99 15.49 21.76
N GLU A 151 15.16 15.01 21.33
CA GLU A 151 16.45 15.39 21.93
C GLU A 151 16.77 16.88 21.70
N GLN A 152 16.47 17.42 20.52
CA GLN A 152 16.64 18.85 20.24
C GLN A 152 15.71 19.72 21.13
N LEU A 153 14.49 19.28 21.38
CA LEU A 153 13.58 19.94 22.31
C LEU A 153 14.10 19.92 23.75
N LYS A 154 14.66 18.79 24.20
CA LYS A 154 15.30 18.69 25.54
C LYS A 154 16.51 19.62 25.65
N GLN A 155 17.39 19.63 24.64
CA GLN A 155 18.54 20.56 24.61
C GLN A 155 18.08 22.01 24.61
N ASN A 156 17.05 22.36 23.83
CA ASN A 156 16.50 23.70 23.82
C ASN A 156 15.93 24.10 25.20
N ALA A 157 15.24 23.18 25.89
CA ALA A 157 14.74 23.44 27.23
C ALA A 157 15.87 23.72 28.24
N LEU A 158 16.93 22.92 28.19
CA LEU A 158 18.12 23.15 29.04
C LEU A 158 18.76 24.50 28.76
N LEU A 159 18.89 24.90 27.52
CA LEU A 159 19.44 26.21 27.11
C LEU A 159 18.54 27.35 27.57
N GLN A 160 17.21 27.20 27.50
CA GLN A 160 16.26 28.19 28.04
C GLN A 160 16.46 28.40 29.56
N ASP A 161 16.63 27.30 30.31
CA ASP A 161 16.87 27.36 31.76
C ASP A 161 18.23 28.00 32.09
N GLU A 162 19.26 27.78 31.29
CA GLU A 162 20.56 28.42 31.47
C GLU A 162 20.49 29.91 31.15
N LEU A 163 19.88 30.31 30.06
CA LEU A 163 19.69 31.72 29.71
C LEU A 163 18.83 32.45 30.69
N GLU A 164 17.85 31.80 31.33
CA GLU A 164 17.06 32.38 32.40
C GLU A 164 17.92 32.67 33.68
N ARG A 165 18.81 31.73 34.04
CA ARG A 165 19.77 31.96 35.14
C ARG A 165 20.74 33.11 34.84
N ASN A 166 21.30 33.10 33.59
CA ASN A 166 22.21 34.14 33.14
C ASN A 166 21.52 35.53 33.10
N TYR A 167 20.28 35.59 32.65
CA TYR A 167 19.49 36.83 32.64
C TYR A 167 19.32 37.42 34.06
N ARG A 168 18.97 36.61 35.06
CA ARG A 168 18.84 37.03 36.43
C ARG A 168 20.18 37.51 37.00
N GLN A 169 21.26 36.83 36.72
CA GLN A 169 22.60 37.20 37.16
C GLN A 169 23.03 38.55 36.57
N ILE A 170 22.88 38.75 35.27
CA ILE A 170 23.25 39.97 34.57
C ILE A 170 22.35 41.12 35.03
N THR A 171 21.04 40.89 35.30
CA THR A 171 20.14 41.89 35.88
C THR A 171 20.69 42.41 37.18
N ALA A 172 21.08 41.51 38.12
CA ALA A 172 21.68 41.91 39.39
C ALA A 172 23.02 42.68 39.22
N TYR A 173 23.81 42.35 38.21
CA TYR A 173 25.06 43.08 37.90
C TYR A 173 24.79 44.48 37.34
N VAL A 174 23.78 44.66 36.50
CA VAL A 174 23.37 45.99 35.97
C VAL A 174 22.85 46.85 37.12
N GLU A 175 22.02 46.32 38.01
CA GLU A 175 21.47 47.02 39.21
C GLU A 175 22.57 47.49 40.17
N ASN A 176 23.67 46.73 40.25
CA ASN A 176 24.81 47.10 41.09
C ASN A 176 25.91 47.89 40.35
N GLY A 177 25.69 48.27 39.07
CA GLY A 177 26.62 49.05 38.27
C GLY A 177 27.87 48.28 37.78
N ILE A 178 27.83 46.94 37.83
CA ILE A 178 28.95 46.05 37.42
C ILE A 178 28.90 45.70 35.92
N ALA A 179 27.69 45.67 35.35
CA ALA A 179 27.43 45.40 33.90
C ALA A 179 26.61 46.54 33.28
N ASN A 180 26.56 46.59 31.96
CA ASN A 180 25.77 47.59 31.24
C ASN A 180 24.44 47.03 30.68
N GLN A 181 23.55 47.89 30.29
CA GLN A 181 22.23 47.53 29.73
C GLN A 181 22.36 46.72 28.44
N ALA A 182 23.39 46.93 27.62
CA ALA A 182 23.60 46.21 26.38
C ALA A 182 23.89 44.71 26.65
N ASP A 183 24.57 44.37 27.74
CA ASP A 183 24.81 42.99 28.15
C ASP A 183 23.50 42.26 28.49
N LEU A 184 22.57 42.94 29.19
CA LEU A 184 21.26 42.42 29.51
C LEU A 184 20.40 42.22 28.25
N ASP A 185 20.39 43.18 27.33
CA ASP A 185 19.65 43.15 26.10
C ASP A 185 20.17 41.99 25.19
N ALA A 186 21.47 41.75 25.13
CA ALA A 186 22.07 40.64 24.38
C ALA A 186 21.55 39.29 24.90
N VAL A 187 21.52 39.05 26.20
CA VAL A 187 20.96 37.78 26.76
C VAL A 187 19.46 37.69 26.50
N LYS A 188 18.72 38.79 26.53
CA LYS A 188 17.30 38.80 26.21
C LYS A 188 17.01 38.43 24.75
N VAL A 189 17.83 38.91 23.82
CA VAL A 189 17.73 38.51 22.39
C VAL A 189 17.97 37.01 22.25
N GLU A 190 18.97 36.45 22.94
CA GLU A 190 19.24 35.01 22.87
C GLU A 190 18.11 34.15 23.48
N GLN A 191 17.47 34.62 24.56
CA GLN A 191 16.27 33.97 25.09
C GLN A 191 15.13 33.94 24.06
N LEU A 192 14.92 35.05 23.34
CA LEU A 192 13.87 35.11 22.28
C LEU A 192 14.18 34.17 21.11
N ASN A 193 15.43 34.16 20.67
CA ASN A 193 15.90 33.25 19.61
C ASN A 193 15.68 31.76 19.99
N THR A 194 16.02 31.42 21.25
CA THR A 194 15.84 30.06 21.74
C THR A 194 14.37 29.67 21.88
N LYS A 195 13.49 30.62 22.27
CA LYS A 195 12.04 30.41 22.27
C LYS A 195 11.49 30.24 20.86
N GLN A 196 11.96 31.06 19.90
CA GLN A 196 11.58 30.90 18.49
C GLN A 196 12.01 29.52 17.97
N LYS A 197 13.25 29.09 18.27
CA LYS A 197 13.76 27.77 17.88
C LYS A 197 12.89 26.63 18.41
N ARG A 198 12.38 26.73 19.62
CA ARG A 198 11.45 25.75 20.18
C ARG A 198 10.15 25.64 19.36
N VAL A 199 9.61 26.78 18.89
CA VAL A 199 8.38 26.80 18.08
C VAL A 199 8.62 26.16 16.70
N GLU A 200 9.83 26.31 16.15
CA GLU A 200 10.22 25.66 14.89
C GLU A 200 10.36 24.14 14.99
N LEU A 201 10.66 23.63 16.21
CA LEU A 201 10.86 22.20 16.46
C LEU A 201 9.54 21.45 16.79
N VAL A 202 8.45 22.15 17.06
CA VAL A 202 7.14 21.57 17.40
C VAL A 202 6.21 21.62 16.18
#